data_403d7e7fe7252d002c367ef8069088ad
#
_entry.id   403d7e7fe7252d002c367ef8069088ad
#
_cell.length_a   1.000
_cell.length_b   1.000
_cell.length_c   1.000
_cell.angle_alpha   90.00
_cell.angle_beta   90.00
_cell.angle_gamma   90.00
#
_symmetry.space_group_name_H-M   'P 1'
#
loop_
_entity.id
_entity.type
_entity.pdbx_description
1 polymer ?
#
loop_
_entity_poly.entity_id
_entity_poly.type
_entity_poly.pdbx_seq_one_letter_code
_entity_poly.pdbx_strand_id
1 'polypeptide(L)'
;MTQTPEQKTNHRPGEAFRELLRERARGPVSLGALAPEVCERAMREILSGGATPAQAAGFLLVGRAAGDSPEELAAYTKALRSFVRQLPADRPTVSVAGGFDGKLRTANIGAASSVVAAAAGARVVMVGGEGISPKEGRTGFDALKNLGVPAPQTLAGAAGSLWRHGFAATSPEHYLPSLHALTPLRWEMTRRTVLNVVEKLVSPVAGASLMVGVTHASSIKGVPEALLELGSAPALVYQAVEGSDEAALDGTSALVLLKGGGMEPFEVEPESIGLGRATRSELPPPGEKNEARALEAVLAGKPGPVADLILYNAALRLWMSEGALGELRRSVERVREAVRSGRAAEHLQRLRAAGRGISDAPAD
;
A
#
# COMPACT_ATOMS: atom_id res chain seq x y z
N MET A 1 -19.06 -20.03 -59.01
CA MET A 1 -18.27 -19.35 -57.96
C MET A 1 -19.07 -19.41 -56.69
N THR A 2 -18.79 -20.41 -55.88
CA THR A 2 -19.48 -20.69 -54.61
C THR A 2 -18.76 -19.90 -53.53
N GLN A 3 -19.40 -18.90 -52.93
CA GLN A 3 -18.89 -18.17 -51.79
C GLN A 3 -18.98 -19.11 -50.56
N THR A 4 -17.82 -19.38 -49.97
CA THR A 4 -17.69 -20.07 -48.68
C THR A 4 -18.28 -19.15 -47.61
N PRO A 5 -19.17 -19.65 -46.73
CA PRO A 5 -19.68 -18.81 -45.62
C PRO A 5 -18.55 -18.49 -44.67
N GLU A 6 -18.27 -17.20 -44.46
CA GLU A 6 -17.46 -16.70 -43.36
C GLU A 6 -18.03 -17.26 -42.06
N GLN A 7 -17.29 -18.12 -41.40
CA GLN A 7 -17.54 -18.52 -40.04
C GLN A 7 -17.40 -17.27 -39.17
N LYS A 8 -18.53 -16.61 -38.89
CA LYS A 8 -18.65 -15.66 -37.75
C LYS A 8 -18.32 -16.43 -36.50
N THR A 9 -17.09 -16.35 -36.05
CA THR A 9 -16.69 -16.79 -34.71
C THR A 9 -17.47 -15.93 -33.72
N ASN A 10 -18.56 -16.49 -33.26
CA ASN A 10 -19.43 -15.88 -32.23
C ASN A 10 -18.68 -15.91 -30.90
N HIS A 11 -17.65 -15.07 -30.77
CA HIS A 11 -16.82 -15.00 -29.57
C HIS A 11 -17.69 -14.42 -28.44
N ARG A 12 -18.15 -15.29 -27.57
CA ARG A 12 -18.93 -14.86 -26.39
C ARG A 12 -17.98 -14.15 -25.43
N PRO A 13 -18.32 -12.94 -24.94
CA PRO A 13 -17.48 -12.24 -24.00
C PRO A 13 -17.12 -13.16 -22.81
N GLY A 14 -15.83 -13.16 -22.42
CA GLY A 14 -15.33 -13.96 -21.32
C GLY A 14 -15.28 -15.48 -21.57
N GLU A 15 -15.31 -15.96 -22.79
CA GLU A 15 -15.30 -17.40 -23.09
C GLU A 15 -14.02 -18.07 -22.57
N ALA A 16 -12.87 -17.46 -22.74
CA ALA A 16 -11.59 -17.96 -22.22
C ALA A 16 -11.55 -18.05 -20.67
N PHE A 17 -12.30 -17.18 -19.97
CA PHE A 17 -12.33 -17.16 -18.51
C PHE A 17 -13.27 -18.21 -17.90
N ARG A 18 -14.17 -18.80 -18.68
CA ARG A 18 -15.16 -19.79 -18.17
C ARG A 18 -14.52 -21.01 -17.51
N GLU A 19 -13.43 -21.50 -18.05
CA GLU A 19 -12.68 -22.62 -17.50
C GLU A 19 -12.07 -22.27 -16.14
N LEU A 20 -11.44 -21.11 -16.04
CA LEU A 20 -10.84 -20.59 -14.80
C LEU A 20 -11.88 -20.44 -13.70
N LEU A 21 -13.06 -19.93 -14.04
CA LEU A 21 -14.16 -19.79 -13.10
C LEU A 21 -14.73 -21.16 -12.67
N ARG A 22 -14.84 -22.13 -13.59
CA ARG A 22 -15.25 -23.49 -13.25
C ARG A 22 -14.26 -24.17 -12.31
N GLU A 23 -12.98 -23.95 -12.53
CA GLU A 23 -11.92 -24.51 -11.69
C GLU A 23 -11.98 -23.91 -10.28
N ARG A 24 -12.15 -22.59 -10.15
CA ARG A 24 -12.31 -21.91 -8.85
C ARG A 24 -13.58 -22.36 -8.09
N ALA A 25 -14.67 -22.64 -8.82
CA ALA A 25 -15.96 -23.00 -8.26
C ALA A 25 -16.27 -24.50 -8.29
N ARG A 26 -15.26 -25.37 -8.22
CA ARG A 26 -15.45 -26.82 -8.25
C ARG A 26 -16.10 -27.33 -6.96
N GLY A 27 -17.41 -27.59 -7.03
CA GLY A 27 -18.19 -28.36 -6.06
C GLY A 27 -18.42 -27.72 -4.69
N PRO A 28 -19.33 -28.28 -3.89
CA PRO A 28 -19.73 -27.69 -2.61
C PRO A 28 -18.76 -27.98 -1.46
N VAL A 29 -17.78 -28.86 -1.63
CA VAL A 29 -16.97 -29.42 -0.53
C VAL A 29 -15.48 -29.12 -0.65
N SER A 30 -14.99 -28.62 -1.76
CA SER A 30 -13.56 -28.39 -1.97
C SER A 30 -13.30 -27.02 -2.62
N LEU A 31 -13.40 -25.98 -1.82
CA LEU A 31 -12.76 -24.71 -2.15
C LEU A 31 -11.28 -24.84 -1.79
N GLY A 32 -10.55 -25.72 -2.51
CA GLY A 32 -9.10 -25.89 -2.34
C GLY A 32 -8.31 -24.76 -2.98
N ALA A 33 -7.01 -24.70 -2.63
CA ALA A 33 -6.08 -23.80 -3.30
C ALA A 33 -6.00 -24.16 -4.79
N LEU A 34 -5.88 -23.12 -5.63
CA LEU A 34 -5.65 -23.26 -7.06
C LEU A 34 -4.15 -23.41 -7.35
N ALA A 35 -3.83 -24.04 -8.48
CA ALA A 35 -2.47 -24.02 -8.97
C ALA A 35 -2.01 -22.57 -9.26
N PRO A 36 -0.76 -22.19 -8.92
CA PRO A 36 -0.26 -20.82 -9.11
C PRO A 36 -0.42 -20.32 -10.54
N GLU A 37 -0.24 -21.17 -11.54
CA GLU A 37 -0.38 -20.82 -12.97
C GLU A 37 -1.83 -20.43 -13.33
N VAL A 38 -2.80 -21.11 -12.70
CA VAL A 38 -4.23 -20.80 -12.85
C VAL A 38 -4.55 -19.45 -12.23
N CYS A 39 -4.01 -19.18 -11.03
CA CYS A 39 -4.15 -17.91 -10.33
C CYS A 39 -3.54 -16.75 -11.13
N GLU A 40 -2.31 -16.91 -11.62
CA GLU A 40 -1.63 -15.90 -12.43
C GLU A 40 -2.42 -15.62 -13.71
N ARG A 41 -2.86 -16.65 -14.44
CA ARG A 41 -3.67 -16.51 -15.65
C ARG A 41 -5.00 -15.83 -15.37
N ALA A 42 -5.72 -16.25 -14.34
CA ALA A 42 -7.01 -15.67 -13.98
C ALA A 42 -6.89 -14.17 -13.66
N MET A 43 -5.87 -13.77 -12.89
CA MET A 43 -5.64 -12.38 -12.54
C MET A 43 -5.25 -11.55 -13.78
N ARG A 44 -4.44 -12.09 -14.70
CA ARG A 44 -4.11 -11.43 -15.97
C ARG A 44 -5.36 -11.19 -16.82
N GLU A 45 -6.24 -12.19 -16.95
CA GLU A 45 -7.51 -12.05 -17.67
C GLU A 45 -8.43 -11.01 -17.03
N ILE A 46 -8.51 -10.97 -15.70
CA ILE A 46 -9.29 -9.95 -14.98
C ILE A 46 -8.73 -8.54 -15.27
N LEU A 47 -7.42 -8.37 -15.15
CA LEU A 47 -6.75 -7.07 -15.30
C LEU A 47 -6.73 -6.57 -16.74
N SER A 48 -6.76 -7.47 -17.74
CA SER A 48 -6.81 -7.13 -19.15
C SER A 48 -8.23 -6.95 -19.72
N GLY A 49 -9.26 -7.22 -18.91
CA GLY A 49 -10.65 -7.15 -19.36
C GLY A 49 -11.11 -8.38 -20.14
N GLY A 50 -10.37 -9.49 -20.10
CA GLY A 50 -10.78 -10.77 -20.69
C GLY A 50 -11.89 -11.47 -19.92
N ALA A 51 -12.03 -11.21 -18.63
CA ALA A 51 -13.18 -11.64 -17.81
C ALA A 51 -14.31 -10.60 -17.87
N THR A 52 -15.56 -11.06 -17.96
CA THR A 52 -16.69 -10.17 -17.74
C THR A 52 -16.76 -9.73 -16.27
N PRO A 53 -17.41 -8.58 -15.93
CA PRO A 53 -17.56 -8.17 -14.53
C PRO A 53 -18.19 -9.26 -13.64
N ALA A 54 -19.20 -9.97 -14.12
CA ALA A 54 -19.84 -11.07 -13.39
C ALA A 54 -18.87 -12.24 -13.14
N GLN A 55 -18.03 -12.58 -14.12
CA GLN A 55 -17.04 -13.64 -13.99
C GLN A 55 -15.92 -13.24 -13.03
N ALA A 56 -15.42 -12.02 -13.11
CA ALA A 56 -14.41 -11.49 -12.22
C ALA A 56 -14.93 -11.45 -10.77
N ALA A 57 -16.14 -10.92 -10.54
CA ALA A 57 -16.77 -10.92 -9.23
C ALA A 57 -16.92 -12.33 -8.67
N GLY A 58 -17.48 -13.27 -9.47
CA GLY A 58 -17.64 -14.67 -9.06
C GLY A 58 -16.31 -15.31 -8.64
N PHE A 59 -15.25 -15.15 -9.45
CA PHE A 59 -13.94 -15.69 -9.15
C PHE A 59 -13.36 -15.13 -7.85
N LEU A 60 -13.39 -13.82 -7.69
CA LEU A 60 -12.84 -13.12 -6.53
C LEU A 60 -13.60 -13.43 -5.24
N LEU A 61 -14.94 -13.51 -5.29
CA LEU A 61 -15.76 -13.79 -4.10
C LEU A 61 -15.67 -15.26 -3.68
N VAL A 62 -15.64 -16.20 -4.63
CA VAL A 62 -15.40 -17.62 -4.33
C VAL A 62 -14.00 -17.81 -3.74
N GLY A 63 -12.98 -17.11 -4.30
CA GLY A 63 -11.64 -17.10 -3.75
C GLY A 63 -11.59 -16.63 -2.29
N ARG A 64 -12.29 -15.53 -2.01
CA ARG A 64 -12.41 -15.04 -0.64
C ARG A 64 -13.01 -16.09 0.33
N ALA A 65 -14.00 -16.85 -0.12
CA ALA A 65 -14.63 -17.87 0.71
C ALA A 65 -13.69 -19.07 0.98
N ALA A 66 -12.83 -19.37 0.00
CA ALA A 66 -11.81 -20.42 0.12
C ALA A 66 -10.64 -20.03 1.04
N GLY A 67 -10.31 -18.75 1.09
CA GLY A 67 -9.04 -18.23 1.58
C GLY A 67 -7.95 -18.33 0.51
N ASP A 68 -6.93 -17.50 0.61
CA ASP A 68 -5.82 -17.47 -0.34
C ASP A 68 -4.56 -18.06 0.33
N SER A 69 -3.91 -19.04 -0.31
CA SER A 69 -2.62 -19.56 0.14
C SER A 69 -1.48 -18.58 -0.18
N PRO A 70 -0.30 -18.71 0.45
CA PRO A 70 0.87 -17.90 0.09
C PRO A 70 1.24 -17.99 -1.39
N GLU A 71 1.16 -19.18 -1.99
CA GLU A 71 1.45 -19.43 -3.40
C GLU A 71 0.43 -18.75 -4.31
N GLU A 72 -0.86 -18.80 -3.95
CA GLU A 72 -1.91 -18.06 -4.67
C GLU A 72 -1.67 -16.54 -4.59
N LEU A 73 -1.33 -16.01 -3.39
CA LEU A 73 -0.99 -14.60 -3.20
C LEU A 73 0.22 -14.18 -4.04
N ALA A 74 1.25 -15.02 -4.10
CA ALA A 74 2.43 -14.80 -4.93
C ALA A 74 2.06 -14.76 -6.42
N ALA A 75 1.28 -15.73 -6.90
CA ALA A 75 0.85 -15.80 -8.29
C ALA A 75 0.00 -14.60 -8.72
N TYR A 76 -0.98 -14.20 -7.90
CA TYR A 76 -1.77 -13.00 -8.15
C TYR A 76 -0.91 -11.74 -8.15
N THR A 77 0.02 -11.61 -7.21
CA THR A 77 0.94 -10.47 -7.11
C THR A 77 1.86 -10.40 -8.34
N LYS A 78 2.37 -11.54 -8.79
CA LYS A 78 3.19 -11.63 -10.01
C LYS A 78 2.42 -11.13 -11.24
N ALA A 79 1.14 -11.50 -11.37
CA ALA A 79 0.28 -10.98 -12.40
C ALA A 79 0.15 -9.44 -12.31
N LEU A 80 -0.17 -8.88 -11.12
CA LEU A 80 -0.29 -7.44 -10.94
C LEU A 80 0.99 -6.70 -11.31
N ARG A 81 2.16 -7.21 -10.91
CA ARG A 81 3.47 -6.59 -11.19
C ARG A 81 3.71 -6.37 -12.68
N SER A 82 3.19 -7.25 -13.54
CA SER A 82 3.35 -7.11 -14.99
C SER A 82 2.55 -5.97 -15.62
N PHE A 83 1.58 -5.41 -14.90
CA PHE A 83 0.78 -4.26 -15.34
C PHE A 83 1.24 -2.94 -14.70
N VAL A 84 2.19 -3.00 -13.76
CA VAL A 84 2.68 -1.80 -13.07
C VAL A 84 3.49 -0.93 -14.01
N ARG A 85 3.11 0.33 -14.12
CA ARG A 85 3.92 1.38 -14.76
C ARG A 85 4.97 1.85 -13.77
N GLN A 86 6.22 1.77 -14.15
CA GLN A 86 7.34 2.07 -13.26
C GLN A 86 7.61 3.56 -13.15
N LEU A 87 7.87 3.99 -11.93
CA LEU A 87 8.33 5.31 -11.56
C LEU A 87 9.85 5.24 -11.42
N PRO A 88 10.60 6.06 -12.18
CA PRO A 88 12.06 6.07 -12.07
C PRO A 88 12.51 6.49 -10.67
N ALA A 89 13.45 5.75 -10.08
CA ALA A 89 14.13 6.11 -8.85
C ALA A 89 15.62 5.80 -8.98
N ASP A 90 16.44 6.72 -8.50
CA ASP A 90 17.90 6.70 -8.59
C ASP A 90 18.59 6.22 -7.31
N ARG A 91 17.82 6.01 -6.25
CA ARG A 91 18.31 5.63 -4.91
C ARG A 91 17.37 4.65 -4.24
N PRO A 92 17.85 3.92 -3.22
CA PRO A 92 17.00 3.06 -2.40
C PRO A 92 15.76 3.83 -1.89
N THR A 93 14.62 3.21 -2.06
CA THR A 93 13.31 3.82 -1.79
C THR A 93 12.45 2.83 -1.01
N VAL A 94 11.65 3.31 -0.08
CA VAL A 94 10.61 2.51 0.57
C VAL A 94 9.24 2.85 -0.03
N SER A 95 8.49 1.82 -0.40
CA SER A 95 7.09 1.94 -0.83
C SER A 95 6.19 1.54 0.32
N VAL A 96 5.27 2.42 0.68
CA VAL A 96 4.31 2.19 1.75
C VAL A 96 2.90 2.18 1.18
N ALA A 97 2.19 1.08 1.40
CA ALA A 97 0.83 0.92 0.92
C ALA A 97 -0.15 1.05 2.08
N GLY A 98 -0.94 2.11 2.08
CA GLY A 98 -2.06 2.27 2.98
C GLY A 98 -3.17 1.25 2.73
N GLY A 99 -4.16 1.19 3.63
CA GLY A 99 -5.40 0.49 3.34
C GLY A 99 -6.18 1.26 2.27
N PHE A 100 -6.35 0.67 1.08
CA PHE A 100 -7.08 1.32 -0.01
C PHE A 100 -8.57 1.56 0.31
N ASP A 101 -9.12 0.81 1.25
CA ASP A 101 -10.48 1.03 1.76
C ASP A 101 -10.54 2.03 2.94
N GLY A 102 -9.39 2.56 3.36
CA GLY A 102 -9.28 3.62 4.36
C GLY A 102 -9.52 3.18 5.81
N LYS A 103 -9.55 4.16 6.70
CA LYS A 103 -9.78 4.03 8.14
C LYS A 103 -11.08 4.72 8.53
N LEU A 104 -11.77 4.20 9.56
CA LEU A 104 -13.05 4.73 10.05
C LEU A 104 -12.96 5.32 11.46
N ARG A 105 -11.97 4.91 12.27
CA ARG A 105 -11.96 5.19 13.71
C ARG A 105 -10.83 6.10 14.16
N THR A 106 -9.70 6.08 13.44
CA THR A 106 -8.50 6.81 13.86
C THR A 106 -7.96 7.67 12.72
N ALA A 107 -7.28 8.77 13.05
CA ALA A 107 -6.56 9.62 12.10
C ALA A 107 -5.50 8.83 11.31
N ASN A 108 -5.21 9.26 10.08
CA ASN A 108 -4.16 8.68 9.24
C ASN A 108 -2.81 9.36 9.56
N ILE A 109 -2.04 8.76 10.45
CA ILE A 109 -0.72 9.29 10.82
C ILE A 109 0.37 8.94 9.81
N GLY A 110 0.12 7.98 8.90
CA GLY A 110 1.06 7.53 7.88
C GLY A 110 1.56 8.65 6.96
N ALA A 111 0.70 9.64 6.66
CA ALA A 111 1.07 10.83 5.90
C ALA A 111 2.14 11.66 6.64
N ALA A 112 1.89 12.01 7.90
CA ALA A 112 2.85 12.76 8.72
C ALA A 112 4.14 11.96 8.95
N SER A 113 4.04 10.66 9.20
CA SER A 113 5.19 9.76 9.35
C SER A 113 6.08 9.75 8.10
N SER A 114 5.47 9.78 6.91
CA SER A 114 6.21 9.81 5.64
C SER A 114 6.91 11.16 5.42
N VAL A 115 6.28 12.29 5.80
CA VAL A 115 6.89 13.62 5.77
C VAL A 115 8.09 13.69 6.73
N VAL A 116 7.95 13.17 7.96
CA VAL A 116 9.04 13.13 8.95
C VAL A 116 10.18 12.25 8.46
N ALA A 117 9.89 11.06 7.92
CA ALA A 117 10.90 10.16 7.38
C ALA A 117 11.69 10.83 6.24
N ALA A 118 11.00 11.48 5.29
CA ALA A 118 11.64 12.20 4.20
C ALA A 118 12.50 13.37 4.70
N ALA A 119 12.03 14.13 5.71
CA ALA A 119 12.82 15.18 6.35
C ALA A 119 14.07 14.65 7.07
N ALA A 120 14.07 13.39 7.49
CA ALA A 120 15.22 12.69 8.07
C ALA A 120 16.16 12.05 7.02
N GLY A 121 15.80 12.13 5.72
CA GLY A 121 16.61 11.64 4.61
C GLY A 121 16.12 10.37 3.93
N ALA A 122 14.97 9.81 4.33
CA ALA A 122 14.35 8.68 3.64
C ALA A 122 13.84 9.07 2.24
N ARG A 123 13.72 8.07 1.37
CA ARG A 123 12.96 8.20 0.12
C ARG A 123 11.71 7.35 0.24
N VAL A 124 10.56 8.00 0.25
CA VAL A 124 9.27 7.37 0.53
C VAL A 124 8.31 7.57 -0.64
N VAL A 125 7.74 6.47 -1.13
CA VAL A 125 6.60 6.50 -2.04
C VAL A 125 5.38 5.97 -1.30
N MET A 126 4.39 6.82 -1.06
CA MET A 126 3.08 6.42 -0.59
C MET A 126 2.23 5.98 -1.79
N VAL A 127 1.69 4.76 -1.73
CA VAL A 127 0.73 4.27 -2.71
C VAL A 127 -0.65 4.14 -2.07
N GLY A 128 -1.66 4.59 -2.78
CA GLY A 128 -3.03 4.63 -2.30
C GLY A 128 -3.91 5.52 -3.17
N GLY A 129 -4.98 6.02 -2.65
CA GLY A 129 -5.92 6.88 -3.35
C GLY A 129 -7.08 7.27 -2.46
N GLU A 130 -8.21 7.62 -3.05
CA GLU A 130 -9.47 7.79 -2.34
C GLU A 130 -9.93 6.45 -1.74
N GLY A 131 -10.67 6.52 -0.62
CA GLY A 131 -11.17 5.32 0.05
C GLY A 131 -12.19 4.58 -0.80
N ILE A 132 -11.92 3.30 -1.06
CA ILE A 132 -12.80 2.43 -1.85
C ILE A 132 -13.62 1.48 -0.97
N SER A 133 -14.56 0.75 -1.60
CA SER A 133 -15.33 -0.32 -0.94
C SER A 133 -14.38 -1.37 -0.31
N PRO A 134 -14.74 -1.99 0.84
CA PRO A 134 -16.04 -1.88 1.50
C PRO A 134 -16.14 -0.84 2.62
N LYS A 135 -15.06 -0.21 3.04
CA LYS A 135 -15.13 0.76 4.16
C LYS A 135 -15.42 2.18 3.71
N GLU A 136 -14.93 2.57 2.54
CA GLU A 136 -15.05 3.95 2.04
C GLU A 136 -14.54 4.96 3.07
N GLY A 137 -13.53 4.51 3.82
CA GLY A 137 -12.95 5.28 4.91
C GLY A 137 -11.93 6.31 4.43
N ARG A 138 -11.46 7.10 5.34
CA ARG A 138 -10.41 8.09 5.06
C ARG A 138 -9.05 7.41 4.88
N THR A 139 -8.29 7.86 3.90
CA THR A 139 -6.98 7.32 3.54
C THR A 139 -5.85 8.27 3.93
N GLY A 140 -4.61 7.81 3.78
CA GLY A 140 -3.43 8.66 3.90
C GLY A 140 -3.41 9.81 2.86
N PHE A 141 -4.10 9.66 1.72
CA PHE A 141 -4.25 10.71 0.72
C PHE A 141 -5.18 11.84 1.21
N ASP A 142 -6.25 11.52 1.93
CA ASP A 142 -7.06 12.53 2.61
C ASP A 142 -6.23 13.30 3.64
N ALA A 143 -5.39 12.60 4.41
CA ALA A 143 -4.50 13.25 5.37
C ALA A 143 -3.47 14.15 4.70
N LEU A 144 -2.88 13.74 3.57
CA LEU A 144 -1.98 14.60 2.76
C LEU A 144 -2.71 15.84 2.26
N LYS A 145 -3.91 15.68 1.71
CA LYS A 145 -4.75 16.79 1.25
C LYS A 145 -5.05 17.75 2.40
N ASN A 146 -5.41 17.23 3.57
CA ASN A 146 -5.68 18.02 4.77
C ASN A 146 -4.43 18.77 5.27
N LEU A 147 -3.24 18.16 5.11
CA LEU A 147 -1.95 18.82 5.34
C LEU A 147 -1.56 19.82 4.23
N GLY A 148 -2.39 20.02 3.22
CA GLY A 148 -2.11 20.90 2.09
C GLY A 148 -1.00 20.39 1.14
N VAL A 149 -0.77 19.08 1.14
CA VAL A 149 0.20 18.41 0.25
C VAL A 149 -0.60 17.66 -0.83
N PRO A 150 -0.71 18.19 -2.04
CA PRO A 150 -1.42 17.52 -3.12
C PRO A 150 -0.63 16.30 -3.63
N ALA A 151 -1.35 15.24 -3.95
CA ALA A 151 -0.76 14.12 -4.67
C ALA A 151 -0.51 14.52 -6.13
N PRO A 152 0.67 14.20 -6.70
CA PRO A 152 0.93 14.40 -8.12
C PRO A 152 -0.09 13.68 -9.00
N GLN A 153 -0.55 14.34 -10.04
CA GLN A 153 -1.57 13.83 -10.96
C GLN A 153 -0.97 12.96 -12.08
N THR A 154 0.34 12.77 -12.11
CA THR A 154 1.05 11.95 -13.11
C THR A 154 2.22 11.22 -12.48
N LEU A 155 2.66 10.13 -13.13
CA LEU A 155 3.88 9.41 -12.70
C LEU A 155 5.13 10.29 -12.82
N ALA A 156 5.22 11.13 -13.84
CA ALA A 156 6.34 12.05 -14.01
C ALA A 156 6.40 13.07 -12.86
N GLY A 157 5.23 13.60 -12.46
CA GLY A 157 5.12 14.49 -11.30
C GLY A 157 5.53 13.80 -10.00
N ALA A 158 5.10 12.54 -9.80
CA ALA A 158 5.51 11.74 -8.65
C ALA A 158 7.02 11.46 -8.63
N ALA A 159 7.62 11.11 -9.79
CA ALA A 159 9.06 10.94 -9.92
C ALA A 159 9.82 12.23 -9.59
N GLY A 160 9.38 13.37 -10.12
CA GLY A 160 9.95 14.68 -9.82
C GLY A 160 9.86 15.06 -8.34
N SER A 161 8.73 14.75 -7.67
CA SER A 161 8.57 14.97 -6.23
C SER A 161 9.52 14.07 -5.42
N LEU A 162 9.58 12.77 -5.75
CA LEU A 162 10.50 11.83 -5.10
C LEU A 162 11.95 12.28 -5.25
N TRP A 163 12.34 12.74 -6.44
CA TRP A 163 13.69 13.19 -6.70
C TRP A 163 14.05 14.46 -5.91
N ARG A 164 13.19 15.47 -5.92
CA ARG A 164 13.46 16.77 -5.27
C ARG A 164 13.27 16.75 -3.76
N HIS A 165 12.28 16.00 -3.28
CA HIS A 165 11.82 16.08 -1.90
C HIS A 165 12.01 14.78 -1.10
N GLY A 166 12.47 13.69 -1.74
CA GLY A 166 12.51 12.37 -1.08
C GLY A 166 11.12 11.81 -0.75
N PHE A 167 10.05 12.44 -1.23
CA PHE A 167 8.69 12.02 -0.96
C PHE A 167 7.83 12.12 -2.23
N ALA A 168 7.02 11.09 -2.47
CA ALA A 168 5.95 11.10 -3.46
C ALA A 168 4.72 10.36 -2.96
N ALA A 169 3.55 10.72 -3.49
CA ALA A 169 2.32 9.95 -3.37
C ALA A 169 1.80 9.65 -4.78
N THR A 170 1.30 8.43 -5.04
CA THR A 170 0.71 8.08 -6.33
C THR A 170 -0.41 7.06 -6.17
N SER A 171 -1.43 7.16 -7.02
CA SER A 171 -2.60 6.29 -7.00
C SER A 171 -2.52 5.20 -8.07
N PRO A 172 -3.28 4.08 -7.92
CA PRO A 172 -3.41 3.07 -8.96
C PRO A 172 -3.87 3.62 -10.31
N GLU A 173 -4.61 4.71 -10.33
CA GLU A 173 -4.99 5.40 -11.56
C GLU A 173 -3.77 5.67 -12.46
N HIS A 174 -2.64 6.03 -11.86
CA HIS A 174 -1.44 6.39 -12.59
C HIS A 174 -0.48 5.22 -12.80
N TYR A 175 -0.21 4.42 -11.75
CA TYR A 175 0.81 3.37 -11.82
C TYR A 175 0.25 1.97 -12.14
N LEU A 176 -1.04 1.72 -11.92
CA LEU A 176 -1.68 0.42 -12.16
C LEU A 176 -3.12 0.59 -12.68
N PRO A 177 -3.31 1.25 -13.85
CA PRO A 177 -4.63 1.59 -14.38
C PRO A 177 -5.58 0.41 -14.55
N SER A 178 -5.04 -0.78 -14.85
CA SER A 178 -5.84 -2.01 -14.97
C SER A 178 -6.50 -2.41 -13.63
N LEU A 179 -5.83 -2.20 -12.49
CA LEU A 179 -6.45 -2.39 -11.18
C LEU A 179 -7.45 -1.27 -10.87
N HIS A 180 -7.11 -0.02 -11.19
CA HIS A 180 -8.02 1.11 -11.00
C HIS A 180 -9.33 0.93 -11.76
N ALA A 181 -9.28 0.38 -12.98
CA ALA A 181 -10.47 0.07 -13.78
C ALA A 181 -11.43 -0.93 -13.10
N LEU A 182 -10.97 -1.70 -12.12
CA LEU A 182 -11.81 -2.61 -11.33
C LEU A 182 -12.53 -1.91 -10.16
N THR A 183 -12.32 -0.61 -9.94
CA THR A 183 -12.95 0.13 -8.83
C THR A 183 -14.47 0.02 -8.84
N PRO A 184 -15.20 0.19 -9.95
CA PRO A 184 -16.66 0.01 -9.98
C PRO A 184 -17.08 -1.41 -9.54
N LEU A 185 -16.37 -2.44 -10.03
CA LEU A 185 -16.64 -3.82 -9.64
C LEU A 185 -16.43 -4.03 -8.13
N ARG A 186 -15.39 -3.44 -7.57
CA ARG A 186 -15.10 -3.51 -6.12
C ARG A 186 -16.19 -2.85 -5.29
N TRP A 187 -16.79 -1.76 -5.77
CA TRP A 187 -17.93 -1.12 -5.16
C TRP A 187 -19.16 -2.05 -5.13
N GLU A 188 -19.47 -2.70 -6.25
CA GLU A 188 -20.58 -3.62 -6.37
C GLU A 188 -20.41 -4.87 -5.49
N MET A 189 -19.21 -5.42 -5.38
CA MET A 189 -18.92 -6.59 -4.55
C MET A 189 -19.09 -6.33 -3.05
N THR A 190 -18.91 -5.11 -2.57
CA THR A 190 -19.04 -4.70 -1.16
C THR A 190 -18.24 -5.54 -0.15
N ARG A 191 -17.25 -6.29 -0.61
CA ARG A 191 -16.44 -7.21 0.20
C ARG A 191 -14.97 -7.10 -0.21
N ARG A 192 -14.08 -7.25 0.79
CA ARG A 192 -12.66 -7.44 0.52
C ARG A 192 -12.44 -8.77 -0.19
N THR A 193 -11.54 -8.77 -1.14
CA THR A 193 -11.09 -9.97 -1.87
C THR A 193 -9.56 -10.00 -1.84
N VAL A 194 -8.95 -10.95 -2.53
CA VAL A 194 -7.50 -11.02 -2.69
C VAL A 194 -6.90 -9.70 -3.21
N LEU A 195 -7.63 -8.92 -4.00
CA LEU A 195 -7.17 -7.61 -4.48
C LEU A 195 -6.74 -6.67 -3.36
N ASN A 196 -7.45 -6.68 -2.20
CA ASN A 196 -7.11 -5.85 -1.04
C ASN A 196 -5.81 -6.25 -0.33
N VAL A 197 -5.27 -7.42 -0.64
CA VAL A 197 -3.97 -7.87 -0.14
C VAL A 197 -2.90 -7.61 -1.18
N VAL A 198 -3.06 -8.12 -2.41
CA VAL A 198 -2.02 -8.09 -3.44
C VAL A 198 -1.70 -6.68 -3.95
N GLU A 199 -2.65 -5.73 -3.89
CA GLU A 199 -2.40 -4.32 -4.21
C GLU A 199 -1.36 -3.67 -3.30
N LYS A 200 -1.15 -4.20 -2.07
CA LYS A 200 -0.13 -3.75 -1.13
C LYS A 200 1.25 -4.38 -1.39
N LEU A 201 1.29 -5.45 -2.18
CA LEU A 201 2.51 -6.21 -2.46
C LEU A 201 3.22 -5.75 -3.75
N VAL A 202 2.70 -4.70 -4.37
CA VAL A 202 3.29 -4.10 -5.58
C VAL A 202 3.73 -2.67 -5.32
N SER A 203 4.79 -2.26 -6.00
CA SER A 203 5.33 -0.90 -5.92
C SER A 203 5.50 -0.32 -7.32
N PRO A 204 5.22 0.97 -7.51
CA PRO A 204 5.58 1.68 -8.75
C PRO A 204 7.08 1.91 -8.89
N VAL A 205 7.89 1.64 -7.86
CA VAL A 205 9.36 1.78 -7.92
C VAL A 205 9.99 0.40 -7.93
N ALA A 206 10.73 0.08 -8.98
CA ALA A 206 11.47 -1.17 -9.08
C ALA A 206 12.50 -1.29 -7.95
N GLY A 207 12.55 -2.45 -7.31
CA GLY A 207 13.49 -2.71 -6.22
C GLY A 207 13.24 -1.94 -4.92
N ALA A 208 12.13 -1.21 -4.80
CA ALA A 208 11.78 -0.55 -3.55
C ALA A 208 11.55 -1.56 -2.43
N SER A 209 12.04 -1.24 -1.23
CA SER A 209 11.63 -1.95 -0.02
C SER A 209 10.14 -1.76 0.21
N LEU A 210 9.43 -2.81 0.65
CA LEU A 210 7.98 -2.75 0.88
C LEU A 210 7.69 -2.65 2.38
N MET A 211 6.72 -1.81 2.75
CA MET A 211 6.11 -1.83 4.07
C MET A 211 4.64 -2.24 3.94
N VAL A 212 4.29 -3.38 4.53
CA VAL A 212 2.98 -4.02 4.35
C VAL A 212 2.28 -4.20 5.68
N GLY A 213 1.29 -3.36 5.93
CA GLY A 213 0.43 -3.50 7.10
C GLY A 213 -0.68 -4.53 6.88
N VAL A 214 -0.83 -5.48 7.79
CA VAL A 214 -1.90 -6.50 7.78
C VAL A 214 -2.83 -6.33 8.96
N THR A 215 -4.10 -6.75 8.79
CA THR A 215 -5.13 -6.61 9.85
C THR A 215 -5.16 -7.81 10.79
N HIS A 216 -4.97 -9.01 10.24
CA HIS A 216 -5.15 -10.26 10.96
C HIS A 216 -3.82 -10.96 11.22
N ALA A 217 -3.68 -11.59 12.39
CA ALA A 217 -2.48 -12.34 12.77
C ALA A 217 -2.16 -13.48 11.77
N SER A 218 -3.17 -14.11 11.18
CA SER A 218 -2.97 -15.12 10.12
C SER A 218 -2.26 -14.58 8.89
N SER A 219 -2.52 -13.31 8.53
CA SER A 219 -1.87 -12.65 7.38
C SER A 219 -0.40 -12.29 7.65
N ILE A 220 0.03 -12.24 8.93
CA ILE A 220 1.44 -12.05 9.29
C ILE A 220 2.29 -13.25 8.85
N LYS A 221 1.71 -14.42 8.65
CA LYS A 221 2.42 -15.61 8.15
C LYS A 221 2.36 -15.68 6.62
N GLY A 222 1.20 -15.65 6.04
CA GLY A 222 1.02 -15.89 4.60
C GLY A 222 1.58 -14.80 3.69
N VAL A 223 1.51 -13.52 4.09
CA VAL A 223 2.05 -12.43 3.28
C VAL A 223 3.59 -12.45 3.17
N PRO A 224 4.35 -12.66 4.26
CA PRO A 224 5.81 -12.85 4.15
C PRO A 224 6.21 -14.03 3.28
N GLU A 225 5.53 -15.16 3.39
CA GLU A 225 5.79 -16.37 2.58
C GLU A 225 5.59 -16.06 1.08
N ALA A 226 4.49 -15.39 0.73
CA ALA A 226 4.22 -14.97 -0.64
C ALA A 226 5.29 -14.00 -1.17
N LEU A 227 5.75 -13.04 -0.35
CA LEU A 227 6.80 -12.10 -0.73
C LEU A 227 8.16 -12.78 -0.89
N LEU A 228 8.45 -13.80 -0.08
CA LEU A 228 9.66 -14.60 -0.19
C LEU A 228 9.68 -15.40 -1.50
N GLU A 229 8.58 -16.06 -1.85
CA GLU A 229 8.43 -16.79 -3.11
C GLU A 229 8.62 -15.88 -4.34
N LEU A 230 8.14 -14.64 -4.25
CA LEU A 230 8.32 -13.64 -5.31
C LEU A 230 9.77 -13.15 -5.46
N GLY A 231 10.68 -13.53 -4.56
CA GLY A 231 12.04 -13.00 -4.57
C GLY A 231 12.07 -11.47 -4.44
N SER A 232 11.16 -10.92 -3.65
CA SER A 232 10.97 -9.48 -3.55
C SER A 232 12.19 -8.76 -2.96
N ALA A 233 12.31 -7.48 -3.23
CA ALA A 233 13.17 -6.56 -2.49
C ALA A 233 12.86 -6.64 -0.98
N PRO A 234 13.72 -6.09 -0.10
CA PRO A 234 13.45 -6.09 1.34
C PRO A 234 12.03 -5.66 1.66
N ALA A 235 11.37 -6.37 2.57
CA ALA A 235 10.01 -6.05 2.96
C ALA A 235 9.85 -6.16 4.48
N LEU A 236 8.99 -5.32 5.04
CA LEU A 236 8.57 -5.34 6.43
C LEU A 236 7.08 -5.58 6.50
N VAL A 237 6.67 -6.70 7.09
CA VAL A 237 5.26 -7.04 7.32
C VAL A 237 4.96 -6.90 8.80
N TYR A 238 3.86 -6.24 9.15
CA TYR A 238 3.50 -5.96 10.54
C TYR A 238 2.01 -5.86 10.73
N GLN A 239 1.56 -6.06 11.98
CA GLN A 239 0.18 -5.80 12.34
C GLN A 239 -0.07 -4.30 12.36
N ALA A 240 -1.04 -3.86 11.58
CA ALA A 240 -1.31 -2.45 11.35
C ALA A 240 -2.59 -1.96 12.02
N VAL A 241 -2.62 -0.68 12.36
CA VAL A 241 -3.82 0.01 12.84
C VAL A 241 -4.88 0.02 11.74
N GLU A 242 -6.00 -0.64 11.95
CA GLU A 242 -7.10 -0.79 10.99
C GLU A 242 -6.68 -1.34 9.59
N GLY A 243 -5.51 -2.00 9.49
CA GLY A 243 -5.00 -2.53 8.23
C GLY A 243 -4.38 -1.46 7.31
N SER A 244 -3.98 -0.32 7.86
CA SER A 244 -3.28 0.76 7.15
C SER A 244 -1.78 0.48 6.99
N ASP A 245 -1.01 1.50 6.64
CA ASP A 245 0.46 1.50 6.60
C ASP A 245 1.10 1.91 7.95
N GLU A 246 0.34 1.82 9.03
CA GLU A 246 0.73 2.30 10.34
C GLU A 246 0.91 1.13 11.30
N ALA A 247 2.15 0.82 11.66
CA ALA A 247 2.47 -0.14 12.70
C ALA A 247 1.97 0.37 14.06
N ALA A 248 1.34 -0.53 14.84
CA ALA A 248 0.83 -0.19 16.17
C ALA A 248 1.98 -0.01 17.19
N LEU A 249 1.73 0.78 18.24
CA LEU A 249 2.67 1.06 19.32
C LEU A 249 1.99 0.96 20.71
N ASP A 250 0.88 0.24 20.77
CA ASP A 250 0.08 0.06 22.00
C ASP A 250 0.62 -1.05 22.93
N GLY A 251 1.63 -1.76 22.50
CA GLY A 251 2.34 -2.81 23.20
C GLY A 251 3.52 -3.30 22.37
N THR A 252 3.93 -4.53 22.61
CA THR A 252 4.94 -5.21 21.77
C THR A 252 4.42 -5.34 20.34
N SER A 253 5.13 -4.76 19.40
CA SER A 253 4.84 -4.88 17.97
C SER A 253 5.56 -6.09 17.39
N ALA A 254 4.80 -7.04 16.84
CA ALA A 254 5.34 -8.15 16.07
C ALA A 254 5.53 -7.77 14.61
N LEU A 255 6.74 -7.95 14.10
CA LEU A 255 7.14 -7.62 12.74
C LEU A 255 7.87 -8.81 12.10
N VAL A 256 7.82 -8.89 10.78
CA VAL A 256 8.60 -9.86 10.00
C VAL A 256 9.40 -9.07 8.96
N LEU A 257 10.71 -9.13 9.06
CA LEU A 257 11.62 -8.55 8.08
C LEU A 257 12.00 -9.61 7.04
N LEU A 258 11.80 -9.30 5.76
CA LEU A 258 12.30 -10.09 4.64
C LEU A 258 13.55 -9.40 4.09
N LYS A 259 14.66 -10.12 4.09
CA LYS A 259 15.94 -9.58 3.60
C LYS A 259 16.89 -10.74 3.22
N GLY A 260 17.63 -10.57 2.15
CA GLY A 260 18.65 -11.54 1.73
C GLY A 260 18.10 -12.95 1.44
N GLY A 261 16.83 -13.07 1.04
CA GLY A 261 16.18 -14.35 0.78
C GLY A 261 15.70 -15.09 2.04
N GLY A 262 15.72 -14.44 3.20
CA GLY A 262 15.23 -15.00 4.47
C GLY A 262 14.09 -14.19 5.07
N MET A 263 13.46 -14.76 6.11
CA MET A 263 12.45 -14.12 6.95
C MET A 263 12.95 -14.10 8.39
N GLU A 264 12.94 -12.90 8.99
CA GLU A 264 13.38 -12.67 10.36
C GLU A 264 12.21 -12.09 11.16
N PRO A 265 11.46 -12.89 11.93
CA PRO A 265 10.48 -12.37 12.87
C PRO A 265 11.19 -11.70 14.05
N PHE A 266 10.71 -10.54 14.45
CA PHE A 266 11.21 -9.83 15.61
C PHE A 266 10.11 -9.02 16.28
N GLU A 267 10.36 -8.60 17.50
CA GLU A 267 9.44 -7.80 18.29
C GLU A 267 10.09 -6.47 18.68
N VAL A 268 9.27 -5.44 18.75
CA VAL A 268 9.69 -4.11 19.18
C VAL A 268 8.87 -3.70 20.41
N GLU A 269 9.57 -3.56 21.54
CA GLU A 269 9.05 -2.88 22.72
C GLU A 269 9.28 -1.38 22.54
N PRO A 270 8.27 -0.52 22.66
CA PRO A 270 8.42 0.92 22.45
C PRO A 270 9.55 1.54 23.30
N GLU A 271 9.64 1.15 24.56
CA GLU A 271 10.63 1.65 25.51
C GLU A 271 12.07 1.26 25.12
N SER A 272 12.25 0.11 24.47
CA SER A 272 13.56 -0.38 24.02
C SER A 272 14.21 0.52 22.94
N ILE A 273 13.35 1.22 22.18
CA ILE A 273 13.77 2.18 21.14
C ILE A 273 13.60 3.64 21.58
N GLY A 274 13.28 3.87 22.85
CA GLY A 274 13.16 5.20 23.46
C GLY A 274 11.88 5.93 23.12
N LEU A 275 10.77 5.22 22.87
CA LEU A 275 9.42 5.76 22.65
C LEU A 275 8.48 5.32 23.77
N GLY A 276 7.43 6.09 24.00
CA GLY A 276 6.32 5.70 24.86
C GLY A 276 5.29 4.89 24.08
N ARG A 277 4.44 4.18 24.83
CA ARG A 277 3.27 3.50 24.23
C ARG A 277 2.25 4.50 23.75
N ALA A 278 1.58 4.16 22.67
CA ALA A 278 0.51 4.95 22.07
C ALA A 278 -0.69 4.07 21.75
N THR A 279 -1.76 4.23 22.48
CA THR A 279 -2.99 3.47 22.29
C THR A 279 -3.87 4.09 21.20
N ARG A 280 -4.76 3.29 20.61
CA ARG A 280 -5.70 3.78 19.60
C ARG A 280 -6.63 4.88 20.09
N SER A 281 -6.94 4.90 21.40
CA SER A 281 -7.80 5.92 22.01
C SER A 281 -7.14 7.29 22.12
N GLU A 282 -5.82 7.35 22.00
CA GLU A 282 -5.05 8.60 22.03
C GLU A 282 -4.93 9.24 20.63
N LEU A 283 -5.23 8.46 19.57
CA LEU A 283 -5.30 9.00 18.23
C LEU A 283 -6.57 9.85 18.06
N PRO A 284 -6.47 11.03 17.44
CA PRO A 284 -7.66 11.81 17.14
C PRO A 284 -8.58 11.02 16.20
N PRO A 285 -9.91 11.24 16.29
CA PRO A 285 -10.82 10.69 15.30
C PRO A 285 -10.46 11.22 13.90
N PRO A 286 -10.74 10.44 12.82
CA PRO A 286 -10.51 10.91 11.47
C PRO A 286 -11.38 12.12 11.16
N GLY A 287 -10.81 13.15 10.53
CA GLY A 287 -11.54 14.35 10.16
C GLY A 287 -10.63 15.52 9.83
N GLU A 288 -11.07 16.33 8.86
CA GLU A 288 -10.19 17.31 8.17
C GLU A 288 -9.43 18.24 9.10
N LYS A 289 -10.14 19.02 9.91
CA LYS A 289 -9.51 20.08 10.71
C LYS A 289 -8.78 19.57 11.96
N ASN A 290 -9.35 18.60 12.66
CA ASN A 290 -8.77 18.09 13.90
C ASN A 290 -7.57 17.19 13.60
N GLU A 291 -7.67 16.36 12.57
CA GLU A 291 -6.58 15.51 12.11
C GLU A 291 -5.39 16.34 11.65
N ALA A 292 -5.59 17.27 10.71
CA ALA A 292 -4.54 18.14 10.20
C ALA A 292 -3.84 18.91 11.32
N ARG A 293 -4.62 19.52 12.23
CA ARG A 293 -4.06 20.28 13.37
C ARG A 293 -3.21 19.41 14.29
N ALA A 294 -3.66 18.18 14.58
CA ALA A 294 -2.91 17.25 15.42
C ALA A 294 -1.59 16.83 14.75
N LEU A 295 -1.64 16.50 13.47
CA LEU A 295 -0.45 16.11 12.70
C LEU A 295 0.55 17.28 12.56
N GLU A 296 0.07 18.46 12.24
CA GLU A 296 0.90 19.69 12.16
C GLU A 296 1.57 20.03 13.50
N ALA A 297 0.85 19.86 14.61
CA ALA A 297 1.40 20.11 15.93
C ALA A 297 2.59 19.19 16.24
N VAL A 298 2.50 17.91 15.85
CA VAL A 298 3.62 16.95 15.99
C VAL A 298 4.79 17.34 15.09
N LEU A 299 4.54 17.68 13.84
CA LEU A 299 5.57 18.14 12.91
C LEU A 299 6.28 19.41 13.41
N ALA A 300 5.57 20.25 14.18
CA ALA A 300 6.10 21.45 14.86
C ALA A 300 6.77 21.15 16.22
N GLY A 301 6.88 19.89 16.63
CA GLY A 301 7.60 19.49 17.83
C GLY A 301 6.75 19.20 19.07
N LYS A 302 5.40 19.18 18.96
CA LYS A 302 4.55 18.82 20.09
C LYS A 302 4.78 17.36 20.50
N PRO A 303 5.20 17.08 21.76
CA PRO A 303 5.38 15.71 22.26
C PRO A 303 4.04 15.05 22.63
N GLY A 304 4.08 13.75 22.83
CA GLY A 304 2.96 12.94 23.33
C GLY A 304 2.80 11.63 22.57
N PRO A 305 1.81 10.80 22.92
CA PRO A 305 1.63 9.47 22.34
C PRO A 305 1.47 9.48 20.81
N VAL A 306 0.75 10.47 20.27
CA VAL A 306 0.60 10.63 18.82
C VAL A 306 1.95 10.93 18.16
N ALA A 307 2.81 11.72 18.81
CA ALA A 307 4.16 11.98 18.32
C ALA A 307 5.01 10.72 18.33
N ASP A 308 4.97 9.93 19.40
CA ASP A 308 5.73 8.68 19.48
C ASP A 308 5.28 7.68 18.41
N LEU A 309 4.00 7.57 18.13
CA LEU A 309 3.49 6.72 17.05
C LEU A 309 3.92 7.21 15.65
N ILE A 310 3.92 8.53 15.42
CA ILE A 310 4.42 9.12 14.18
C ILE A 310 5.91 8.88 14.04
N LEU A 311 6.70 9.09 15.10
CA LEU A 311 8.15 8.86 15.10
C LEU A 311 8.49 7.39 14.87
N TYR A 312 7.75 6.45 15.49
CA TYR A 312 7.92 5.03 15.24
C TYR A 312 7.73 4.68 13.77
N ASN A 313 6.61 5.08 13.21
CA ASN A 313 6.28 4.81 11.82
C ASN A 313 7.23 5.52 10.83
N ALA A 314 7.71 6.71 11.17
CA ALA A 314 8.73 7.43 10.41
C ALA A 314 10.09 6.71 10.48
N ALA A 315 10.47 6.21 11.64
CA ALA A 315 11.72 5.46 11.83
C ALA A 315 11.72 4.14 11.06
N LEU A 316 10.62 3.41 11.04
CA LEU A 316 10.47 2.20 10.20
C LEU A 316 10.64 2.52 8.72
N ARG A 317 10.05 3.63 8.22
CA ARG A 317 10.21 4.07 6.83
C ARG A 317 11.66 4.45 6.51
N LEU A 318 12.31 5.19 7.39
CA LEU A 318 13.71 5.57 7.23
C LEU A 318 14.61 4.33 7.21
N TRP A 319 14.44 3.44 8.18
CA TRP A 319 15.19 2.20 8.29
C TRP A 319 15.03 1.31 7.05
N MET A 320 13.80 1.13 6.57
CA MET A 320 13.51 0.35 5.37
C MET A 320 14.02 1.02 4.09
N SER A 321 14.00 2.34 4.00
CA SER A 321 14.56 3.06 2.85
C SER A 321 16.08 2.91 2.73
N GLU A 322 16.75 2.55 3.83
CA GLU A 322 18.19 2.26 3.91
C GLU A 322 18.48 0.74 3.83
N GLY A 323 17.51 -0.08 3.42
CA GLY A 323 17.61 -1.53 3.28
C GLY A 323 17.64 -2.28 4.61
N ALA A 324 17.04 -1.72 5.65
CA ALA A 324 17.02 -2.24 7.03
C ALA A 324 18.44 -2.51 7.57
N LEU A 325 19.34 -1.54 7.35
CA LEU A 325 20.71 -1.59 7.87
C LEU A 325 20.80 -0.89 9.23
N GLY A 326 21.58 -1.48 10.13
CA GLY A 326 21.80 -0.95 11.48
C GLY A 326 20.59 -1.12 12.41
N GLU A 327 20.65 -0.44 13.55
CA GLU A 327 19.64 -0.54 14.60
C GLU A 327 18.47 0.42 14.36
N LEU A 328 17.23 -0.05 14.52
CA LEU A 328 16.01 0.77 14.42
C LEU A 328 16.07 2.00 15.37
N ARG A 329 16.66 1.85 16.55
CA ARG A 329 16.82 2.94 17.53
C ARG A 329 17.52 4.17 16.93
N ARG A 330 18.54 3.98 16.09
CA ARG A 330 19.22 5.11 15.40
C ARG A 330 18.28 5.84 14.44
N SER A 331 17.41 5.11 13.78
CA SER A 331 16.40 5.72 12.92
C SER A 331 15.37 6.53 13.73
N VAL A 332 14.99 6.05 14.94
CA VAL A 332 14.14 6.82 15.88
C VAL A 332 14.84 8.11 16.31
N GLU A 333 16.12 8.07 16.64
CA GLU A 333 16.89 9.27 17.02
C GLU A 333 16.96 10.28 15.87
N ARG A 334 17.19 9.83 14.64
CA ARG A 334 17.24 10.69 13.45
C ARG A 334 15.90 11.35 13.11
N VAL A 335 14.80 10.62 13.18
CA VAL A 335 13.47 11.20 12.92
C VAL A 335 13.04 12.14 14.04
N ARG A 336 13.37 11.83 15.30
CA ARG A 336 13.16 12.74 16.45
C ARG A 336 13.92 14.04 16.27
N GLU A 337 15.17 13.97 15.84
CA GLU A 337 15.98 15.14 15.56
C GLU A 337 15.43 15.95 14.38
N ALA A 338 14.86 15.32 13.36
CA ALA A 338 14.22 16.04 12.26
C ALA A 338 12.99 16.84 12.70
N VAL A 339 12.24 16.33 13.69
CA VAL A 339 11.12 17.05 14.29
C VAL A 339 11.63 18.17 15.22
N ARG A 340 12.56 17.83 16.13
CA ARG A 340 13.09 18.77 17.14
C ARG A 340 13.80 19.98 16.52
N SER A 341 14.53 19.77 15.43
CA SER A 341 15.24 20.86 14.71
C SER A 341 14.35 21.69 13.79
N GLY A 342 13.05 21.37 13.67
CA GLY A 342 12.12 22.06 12.76
C GLY A 342 12.18 21.58 11.30
N ARG A 343 13.13 20.70 10.92
CA ARG A 343 13.26 20.19 9.54
C ARG A 343 11.99 19.51 9.01
N ALA A 344 11.24 18.83 9.88
CA ALA A 344 9.98 18.18 9.50
C ALA A 344 8.91 19.23 9.11
N ALA A 345 8.78 20.31 9.89
CA ALA A 345 7.87 21.42 9.58
C ALA A 345 8.27 22.14 8.29
N GLU A 346 9.56 22.45 8.12
CA GLU A 346 10.09 23.06 6.89
C GLU A 346 9.86 22.16 5.67
N HIS A 347 10.05 20.85 5.83
CA HIS A 347 9.82 19.90 4.75
C HIS A 347 8.34 19.89 4.32
N LEU A 348 7.41 19.90 5.28
CA LEU A 348 5.98 20.05 4.99
C LEU A 348 5.71 21.33 4.18
N GLN A 349 6.32 22.47 4.54
CA GLN A 349 6.14 23.71 3.80
C GLN A 349 6.68 23.62 2.36
N ARG A 350 7.83 22.95 2.16
CA ARG A 350 8.36 22.71 0.80
C ARG A 350 7.43 21.84 -0.04
N LEU A 351 6.83 20.80 0.53
CA LEU A 351 5.86 19.96 -0.17
C LEU A 351 4.59 20.74 -0.54
N ARG A 352 4.10 21.59 0.37
CA ARG A 352 2.96 22.49 0.10
C ARG A 352 3.24 23.46 -1.05
N ALA A 353 4.44 24.04 -1.06
CA ALA A 353 4.86 24.98 -2.10
C ALA A 353 4.99 24.29 -3.47
N ALA A 354 5.56 23.09 -3.50
CA ALA A 354 5.69 22.30 -4.73
C ALA A 354 4.32 21.98 -5.37
N GLY A 355 3.31 21.73 -4.56
CA GLY A 355 1.95 21.45 -5.04
C GLY A 355 1.25 22.65 -5.67
N ARG A 356 1.55 23.87 -5.20
CA ARG A 356 0.97 25.09 -5.78
C ARG A 356 1.52 25.40 -7.17
N GLY A 357 2.78 25.05 -7.45
CA GLY A 357 3.38 25.23 -8.77
C GLY A 357 2.89 24.24 -9.85
N ILE A 358 2.20 23.16 -9.45
CA ILE A 358 1.63 22.19 -10.40
C ILE A 358 0.25 22.64 -10.89
N SER A 359 -0.49 23.41 -10.09
CA SER A 359 -1.82 23.90 -10.46
C SER A 359 -1.81 25.03 -11.50
N ASP A 360 -0.65 25.69 -11.71
CA ASP A 360 -0.49 26.83 -12.61
C ASP A 360 0.10 26.47 -13.98
N ALA A 361 0.40 25.19 -14.24
CA ALA A 361 0.83 24.74 -15.56
C ALA A 361 -0.40 24.47 -16.43
N PRO A 362 -0.50 25.06 -17.66
CA PRO A 362 -1.60 24.72 -18.56
C PRO A 362 -1.57 23.22 -18.89
N ALA A 363 -2.76 22.63 -18.95
CA ALA A 363 -2.92 21.27 -19.44
C ALA A 363 -2.63 21.25 -20.95
N ASP A 364 -1.50 20.70 -21.34
CA ASP A 364 -1.17 20.38 -22.74
C ASP A 364 -1.83 19.06 -23.17
#